data_ec6a4d5795b7f5541f791d76471d8b29
#
_entry.id   ec6a4d5795b7f5541f791d76471d8b29
#
_cell.length_a   1.000
_cell.length_b   1.000
_cell.length_c   1.000
_cell.angle_alpha   90.00
_cell.angle_beta   90.00
_cell.angle_gamma   90.00
#
_symmetry.space_group_name_H-M   'P 1'
#
loop_
_entity.id
_entity.type
_entity.pdbx_description
1 polymer ?
#
loop_
_entity_poly.entity_id
_entity_poly.type
_entity_poly.pdbx_seq_one_letter_code
_entity_poly.pdbx_strand_id
1 'polypeptide(L)'
;VSESFWLRTPWGRATGGQWRYALRNALAMCLSLWLAFVLQLDSPYWAMSSAAVVSFPTVGGVISKSLGRVVGSLMGAMAAVVITGLGISDPWLFSFLIALWLGLCTYISNHYQNNVSYAFALGGYTAAIIAFSCVNVADPHHIFDIAQARVSEVIIGILCGGLMMMILPSTSDSETLLQSLQKSQTRLLEHAQLLWLGEMRPRCAAPTKG
;
A
#
# COMPACT_ATOMS: atom_id res chain seq x y z
N VAL A 1 -13.61 36.45 15.36
CA VAL A 1 -14.20 35.49 14.38
C VAL A 1 -13.13 34.51 13.82
N SER A 2 -11.83 34.75 14.05
CA SER A 2 -10.75 33.93 13.43
C SER A 2 -10.24 32.74 14.25
N GLU A 3 -10.44 32.72 15.56
CA GLU A 3 -9.90 31.65 16.43
C GLU A 3 -10.71 30.31 16.35
N SER A 4 -12.01 30.38 16.07
CA SER A 4 -12.86 29.19 16.06
C SER A 4 -12.70 28.32 14.79
N PHE A 5 -12.11 28.86 13.73
CA PHE A 5 -11.88 28.11 12.49
C PHE A 5 -10.75 27.08 12.65
N TRP A 6 -9.65 27.47 13.31
CA TRP A 6 -8.49 26.59 13.54
C TRP A 6 -8.77 25.44 14.52
N LEU A 7 -9.68 25.64 15.47
CA LEU A 7 -10.10 24.60 16.42
C LEU A 7 -11.08 23.57 15.81
N ARG A 8 -11.71 23.90 14.69
CA ARG A 8 -12.57 22.97 13.93
C ARG A 8 -11.83 22.14 12.89
N THR A 9 -10.60 22.49 12.58
CA THR A 9 -9.79 21.67 11.67
C THR A 9 -9.34 20.40 12.37
N PRO A 10 -9.36 19.24 11.70
CA PRO A 10 -8.94 17.95 12.29
C PRO A 10 -7.48 17.96 12.79
N TRP A 11 -6.69 18.93 12.36
CA TRP A 11 -5.28 19.11 12.72
C TRP A 11 -5.07 19.56 14.18
N GLY A 12 -6.00 20.31 14.77
CA GLY A 12 -5.91 20.77 16.17
C GLY A 12 -6.24 19.69 17.21
N ARG A 13 -6.80 18.55 16.77
CA ARG A 13 -7.15 17.41 17.63
C ARG A 13 -6.23 16.21 17.50
N ALA A 14 -5.14 16.35 16.76
CA ALA A 14 -4.19 15.25 16.59
C ALA A 14 -3.55 14.85 17.92
N THR A 15 -3.74 13.61 18.31
CA THR A 15 -3.10 13.03 19.50
C THR A 15 -1.58 12.98 19.31
N GLY A 16 -0.81 13.13 20.40
CA GLY A 16 0.66 13.10 20.33
C GLY A 16 1.24 11.88 19.58
N GLY A 17 0.55 10.73 19.62
CA GLY A 17 0.90 9.54 18.84
C GLY A 17 0.78 9.75 17.33
N GLN A 18 -0.24 10.46 16.87
CA GLN A 18 -0.43 10.75 15.44
C GLN A 18 0.65 11.71 14.92
N TRP A 19 1.06 12.70 15.72
CA TRP A 19 2.17 13.58 15.38
C TRP A 19 3.50 12.83 15.28
N ARG A 20 3.75 11.91 16.21
CA ARG A 20 4.96 11.05 16.16
C ARG A 20 4.98 10.15 14.93
N TYR A 21 3.85 9.56 14.58
CA TYR A 21 3.70 8.78 13.35
C TYR A 21 3.94 9.62 12.09
N ALA A 22 3.32 10.80 12.01
CA ALA A 22 3.49 11.71 10.87
C ALA A 22 4.96 12.17 10.72
N LEU A 23 5.61 12.55 11.84
CA LEU A 23 7.01 12.98 11.85
C LEU A 23 7.93 11.82 11.42
N ARG A 24 7.73 10.63 11.94
CA ARG A 24 8.47 9.42 11.56
C ARG A 24 8.36 9.15 10.05
N ASN A 25 7.14 9.21 9.52
CA ASN A 25 6.90 8.99 8.10
C ASN A 25 7.56 10.07 7.24
N ALA A 26 7.44 11.33 7.62
CA ALA A 26 8.10 12.44 6.95
C ALA A 26 9.64 12.28 6.94
N LEU A 27 10.23 11.90 8.07
CA LEU A 27 11.66 11.64 8.16
C LEU A 27 12.09 10.46 7.29
N ALA A 28 11.30 9.37 7.26
CA ALA A 28 11.56 8.22 6.38
C ALA A 28 11.54 8.61 4.90
N MET A 29 10.58 9.43 4.49
CA MET A 29 10.47 9.96 3.13
C MET A 29 11.65 10.87 2.77
N CYS A 30 12.01 11.80 3.64
CA CYS A 30 13.16 12.69 3.43
C CYS A 30 14.48 11.90 3.36
N LEU A 31 14.68 10.91 4.24
CA LEU A 31 15.85 10.08 4.25
C LEU A 31 15.98 9.23 2.98
N SER A 32 14.87 8.62 2.54
CA SER A 32 14.85 7.82 1.31
C SER A 32 15.14 8.67 0.07
N LEU A 33 14.56 9.87 0.02
CA LEU A 33 14.81 10.81 -1.06
C LEU A 33 16.27 11.28 -1.08
N TRP A 34 16.82 11.67 0.08
CA TRP A 34 18.21 12.08 0.22
C TRP A 34 19.17 10.97 -0.20
N LEU A 35 18.93 9.73 0.25
CA LEU A 35 19.76 8.59 -0.10
C LEU A 35 19.68 8.27 -1.60
N ALA A 36 18.51 8.38 -2.21
CA ALA A 36 18.31 8.20 -3.64
C ALA A 36 19.08 9.25 -4.46
N PHE A 37 19.14 10.50 -4.00
CA PHE A 37 19.96 11.55 -4.62
C PHE A 37 21.47 11.28 -4.47
N VAL A 38 21.92 10.84 -3.29
CA VAL A 38 23.34 10.51 -3.06
C VAL A 38 23.79 9.36 -3.94
N LEU A 39 22.91 8.38 -4.18
CA LEU A 39 23.17 7.24 -5.07
C LEU A 39 22.94 7.55 -6.55
N GLN A 40 22.57 8.79 -6.87
CA GLN A 40 22.31 9.26 -8.25
C GLN A 40 21.34 8.37 -9.02
N LEU A 41 20.24 7.95 -8.36
CA LEU A 41 19.18 7.18 -9.01
C LEU A 41 18.38 8.05 -9.97
N ASP A 42 17.95 7.47 -11.10
CA ASP A 42 17.26 8.18 -12.18
C ASP A 42 15.95 8.82 -11.74
N SER A 43 15.24 8.19 -10.80
CA SER A 43 13.91 8.64 -10.36
C SER A 43 13.72 8.61 -8.85
N PRO A 44 14.42 9.48 -8.09
CA PRO A 44 14.47 9.42 -6.62
C PRO A 44 13.11 9.55 -5.92
N TYR A 45 12.10 10.13 -6.56
CA TYR A 45 10.74 10.24 -6.02
C TYR A 45 10.05 8.89 -5.82
N TRP A 46 10.48 7.83 -6.49
CA TRP A 46 9.94 6.49 -6.28
C TRP A 46 10.44 5.85 -4.98
N ALA A 47 11.66 6.13 -4.58
CA ALA A 47 12.16 5.71 -3.27
C ALA A 47 11.36 6.38 -2.16
N MET A 48 11.08 7.69 -2.27
CA MET A 48 10.22 8.42 -1.35
C MET A 48 8.81 7.82 -1.28
N SER A 49 8.18 7.57 -2.44
CA SER A 49 6.85 6.98 -2.49
C SER A 49 6.82 5.56 -1.88
N SER A 50 7.89 4.80 -2.05
CA SER A 50 8.04 3.47 -1.46
C SER A 50 8.13 3.53 0.06
N ALA A 51 8.90 4.47 0.61
CA ALA A 51 8.96 4.71 2.04
C ALA A 51 7.60 5.10 2.63
N ALA A 52 6.84 5.98 1.93
CA ALA A 52 5.51 6.40 2.36
C ALA A 52 4.50 5.24 2.43
N VAL A 53 4.46 4.40 1.39
CA VAL A 53 3.50 3.29 1.29
C VAL A 53 3.81 2.15 2.27
N VAL A 54 5.09 1.93 2.57
CA VAL A 54 5.53 0.89 3.50
C VAL A 54 5.37 1.31 4.96
N SER A 55 5.29 2.62 5.24
CA SER A 55 5.07 3.14 6.59
C SER A 55 3.70 2.74 7.12
N PHE A 56 3.68 1.72 7.97
CA PHE A 56 2.49 1.19 8.64
C PHE A 56 2.63 1.35 10.15
N PRO A 57 1.51 1.44 10.89
CA PRO A 57 1.56 1.53 12.35
C PRO A 57 2.14 0.28 13.00
N THR A 58 1.99 -0.91 12.41
CA THR A 58 2.41 -2.19 13.01
C THR A 58 3.59 -2.80 12.29
N VAL A 59 4.54 -3.39 13.04
CA VAL A 59 5.74 -4.06 12.51
C VAL A 59 5.37 -5.18 11.53
N GLY A 60 4.38 -6.01 11.88
CA GLY A 60 3.90 -7.08 11.02
C GLY A 60 3.31 -6.58 9.71
N GLY A 61 2.58 -5.46 9.74
CA GLY A 61 2.03 -4.81 8.56
C GLY A 61 3.13 -4.25 7.65
N VAL A 62 4.20 -3.70 8.21
CA VAL A 62 5.37 -3.20 7.45
C VAL A 62 6.07 -4.35 6.74
N ILE A 63 6.43 -5.42 7.44
CA ILE A 63 7.13 -6.57 6.84
C ILE A 63 6.31 -7.19 5.72
N SER A 64 5.02 -7.41 5.95
CA SER A 64 4.13 -8.03 5.01
C SER A 64 3.95 -7.19 3.73
N LYS A 65 3.75 -5.89 3.86
CA LYS A 65 3.67 -4.97 2.71
C LYS A 65 5.00 -4.77 2.01
N SER A 66 6.11 -4.72 2.75
CA SER A 66 7.45 -4.64 2.17
C SER A 66 7.73 -5.83 1.27
N LEU A 67 7.41 -7.04 1.74
CA LEU A 67 7.59 -8.27 0.96
C LEU A 67 6.72 -8.25 -0.31
N GLY A 68 5.43 -7.90 -0.18
CA GLY A 68 4.53 -7.75 -1.32
C GLY A 68 5.03 -6.70 -2.33
N ARG A 69 5.64 -5.61 -1.84
CA ARG A 69 6.20 -4.57 -2.69
C ARG A 69 7.44 -5.02 -3.45
N VAL A 70 8.37 -5.72 -2.80
CA VAL A 70 9.55 -6.28 -3.47
C VAL A 70 9.15 -7.31 -4.53
N VAL A 71 8.31 -8.28 -4.16
CA VAL A 71 7.85 -9.34 -5.07
C VAL A 71 7.07 -8.75 -6.25
N GLY A 72 6.14 -7.83 -6.01
CA GLY A 72 5.38 -7.16 -7.05
C GLY A 72 6.26 -6.34 -8.01
N SER A 73 7.23 -5.58 -7.47
CA SER A 73 8.15 -4.80 -8.30
C SER A 73 9.06 -5.69 -9.15
N LEU A 74 9.59 -6.77 -8.60
CA LEU A 74 10.40 -7.74 -9.35
C LEU A 74 9.59 -8.41 -10.47
N MET A 75 8.39 -8.87 -10.16
CA MET A 75 7.48 -9.45 -11.12
C MET A 75 7.12 -8.48 -12.24
N GLY A 76 6.80 -7.22 -11.87
CA GLY A 76 6.49 -6.16 -12.82
C GLY A 76 7.69 -5.81 -13.70
N ALA A 77 8.89 -5.70 -13.13
CA ALA A 77 10.12 -5.43 -13.87
C ALA A 77 10.44 -6.54 -14.88
N MET A 78 10.36 -7.81 -14.47
CA MET A 78 10.55 -8.94 -15.39
C MET A 78 9.53 -8.95 -16.52
N ALA A 79 8.26 -8.72 -16.19
CA ALA A 79 7.21 -8.65 -17.20
C ALA A 79 7.43 -7.49 -18.19
N ALA A 80 7.83 -6.31 -17.69
CA ALA A 80 8.14 -5.16 -18.55
C ALA A 80 9.26 -5.48 -19.55
N VAL A 81 10.34 -6.08 -19.09
CA VAL A 81 11.47 -6.49 -19.97
C VAL A 81 11.00 -7.45 -21.05
N VAL A 82 10.21 -8.47 -20.70
CA VAL A 82 9.68 -9.43 -21.68
C VAL A 82 8.70 -8.77 -22.67
N ILE A 83 7.75 -7.97 -22.18
CA ILE A 83 6.74 -7.31 -23.01
C ILE A 83 7.42 -6.34 -23.99
N THR A 84 8.37 -5.55 -23.50
CA THR A 84 9.07 -4.59 -24.35
C THR A 84 9.99 -5.29 -25.34
N GLY A 85 10.70 -6.35 -24.90
CA GLY A 85 11.55 -7.13 -25.80
C GLY A 85 10.79 -7.82 -26.94
N LEU A 86 9.54 -8.23 -26.72
CA LEU A 86 8.71 -8.88 -27.74
C LEU A 86 7.91 -7.88 -28.59
N GLY A 87 7.49 -6.75 -28.01
CA GLY A 87 6.48 -5.89 -28.61
C GLY A 87 6.97 -4.51 -29.07
N ILE A 88 8.24 -4.13 -28.82
CA ILE A 88 8.71 -2.76 -29.12
C ILE A 88 8.66 -2.43 -30.61
N SER A 89 8.77 -3.42 -31.49
CA SER A 89 8.74 -3.25 -32.94
C SER A 89 7.33 -3.09 -33.52
N ASP A 90 6.31 -3.53 -32.80
CA ASP A 90 4.91 -3.50 -33.24
C ASP A 90 4.02 -2.88 -32.14
N PRO A 91 3.51 -1.64 -32.36
CA PRO A 91 2.70 -0.94 -31.36
C PRO A 91 1.41 -1.68 -30.96
N TRP A 92 0.83 -2.43 -31.89
CA TRP A 92 -0.39 -3.20 -31.61
C TRP A 92 -0.11 -4.39 -30.70
N LEU A 93 0.98 -5.13 -30.99
CA LEU A 93 1.42 -6.26 -30.16
C LEU A 93 1.82 -5.77 -28.75
N PHE A 94 2.57 -4.67 -28.68
CA PHE A 94 2.95 -4.05 -27.42
C PHE A 94 1.73 -3.70 -26.55
N SER A 95 0.75 -2.99 -27.13
CA SER A 95 -0.47 -2.60 -26.43
C SER A 95 -1.28 -3.80 -25.96
N PHE A 96 -1.38 -4.83 -26.80
CA PHE A 96 -2.08 -6.06 -26.48
C PHE A 96 -1.40 -6.83 -25.32
N LEU A 97 -0.08 -6.95 -25.33
CA LEU A 97 0.67 -7.64 -24.27
C LEU A 97 0.56 -6.92 -22.93
N ILE A 98 0.64 -5.58 -22.92
CA ILE A 98 0.42 -4.78 -21.70
C ILE A 98 -1.00 -4.96 -21.18
N ALA A 99 -2.01 -4.86 -22.05
CA ALA A 99 -3.40 -5.02 -21.64
C ALA A 99 -3.66 -6.44 -21.09
N LEU A 100 -3.09 -7.47 -21.71
CA LEU A 100 -3.18 -8.84 -21.23
C LEU A 100 -2.54 -9.00 -19.85
N TRP A 101 -1.34 -8.44 -19.65
CA TRP A 101 -0.65 -8.49 -18.37
C TRP A 101 -1.41 -7.77 -17.26
N LEU A 102 -1.89 -6.56 -17.53
CA LEU A 102 -2.70 -5.78 -16.59
C LEU A 102 -4.01 -6.52 -16.25
N GLY A 103 -4.68 -7.08 -17.25
CA GLY A 103 -5.89 -7.86 -17.06
C GLY A 103 -5.66 -9.08 -16.18
N LEU A 104 -4.58 -9.83 -16.42
CA LEU A 104 -4.19 -10.99 -15.62
C LEU A 104 -3.87 -10.60 -14.17
N CYS A 105 -3.07 -9.55 -13.98
CA CYS A 105 -2.73 -9.05 -12.65
C CYS A 105 -3.97 -8.57 -11.88
N THR A 106 -4.88 -7.86 -12.55
CA THR A 106 -6.13 -7.39 -11.96
C THR A 106 -7.05 -8.56 -11.60
N TYR A 107 -7.15 -9.55 -12.47
CA TYR A 107 -7.94 -10.76 -12.21
C TYR A 107 -7.44 -11.49 -10.96
N ILE A 108 -6.13 -11.75 -10.88
CA ILE A 108 -5.51 -12.43 -9.73
C ILE A 108 -5.65 -11.57 -8.46
N SER A 109 -5.42 -10.26 -8.56
CA SER A 109 -5.56 -9.33 -7.44
C SER A 109 -6.98 -9.32 -6.86
N ASN A 110 -8.02 -9.45 -7.69
CA ASN A 110 -9.40 -9.51 -7.22
C ASN A 110 -9.80 -10.89 -6.68
N HIS A 111 -9.16 -11.96 -7.16
CA HIS A 111 -9.48 -13.32 -6.73
C HIS A 111 -8.86 -13.65 -5.37
N TYR A 112 -7.63 -13.19 -5.11
CA TYR A 112 -6.94 -13.39 -3.85
C TYR A 112 -7.13 -12.18 -2.93
N GLN A 113 -7.36 -12.44 -1.64
CA GLN A 113 -7.38 -11.40 -0.62
C GLN A 113 -6.03 -11.41 0.11
N ASN A 114 -5.62 -10.29 0.72
CA ASN A 114 -4.37 -10.11 1.46
C ASN A 114 -3.18 -9.61 0.62
N ASN A 115 -1.96 -9.94 1.06
CA ASN A 115 -0.69 -9.46 0.51
C ASN A 115 -0.42 -9.88 -0.93
N VAL A 116 -0.99 -11.01 -1.35
CA VAL A 116 -0.90 -11.52 -2.72
C VAL A 116 -1.61 -10.57 -3.68
N SER A 117 -2.83 -10.16 -3.34
CA SER A 117 -3.58 -9.15 -4.10
C SER A 117 -2.76 -7.87 -4.31
N TYR A 118 -2.15 -7.37 -3.24
CA TYR A 118 -1.30 -6.18 -3.29
C TYR A 118 -0.08 -6.37 -4.20
N ALA A 119 0.61 -7.52 -4.13
CA ALA A 119 1.78 -7.80 -4.95
C ALA A 119 1.43 -7.85 -6.45
N PHE A 120 0.32 -8.50 -6.83
CA PHE A 120 -0.11 -8.56 -8.23
C PHE A 120 -0.59 -7.20 -8.76
N ALA A 121 -1.36 -6.44 -7.98
CA ALA A 121 -1.73 -5.08 -8.36
C ALA A 121 -0.50 -4.22 -8.62
N LEU A 122 0.49 -4.32 -7.73
CA LEU A 122 1.76 -3.62 -7.85
C LEU A 122 2.56 -4.06 -9.08
N GLY A 123 2.65 -5.37 -9.32
CA GLY A 123 3.34 -5.94 -10.48
C GLY A 123 2.70 -5.50 -11.80
N GLY A 124 1.39 -5.38 -11.85
CA GLY A 124 0.66 -4.87 -13.01
C GLY A 124 1.07 -3.45 -13.35
N TYR A 125 0.87 -2.50 -12.43
CA TYR A 125 1.16 -1.10 -12.73
C TYR A 125 2.67 -0.82 -12.87
N THR A 126 3.54 -1.54 -12.15
CA THR A 126 5.00 -1.39 -12.29
C THR A 126 5.45 -1.78 -13.69
N ALA A 127 4.94 -2.90 -14.23
CA ALA A 127 5.23 -3.31 -15.59
C ALA A 127 4.80 -2.25 -16.61
N ALA A 128 3.61 -1.68 -16.46
CA ALA A 128 3.11 -0.64 -17.35
C ALA A 128 4.00 0.62 -17.30
N ILE A 129 4.37 1.08 -16.09
CA ILE A 129 5.21 2.27 -15.94
C ILE A 129 6.58 2.06 -16.62
N ILE A 130 7.25 0.94 -16.38
CA ILE A 130 8.55 0.63 -16.98
C ILE A 130 8.42 0.53 -18.49
N ALA A 131 7.44 -0.23 -18.98
CA ALA A 131 7.24 -0.44 -20.41
C ALA A 131 6.95 0.88 -21.15
N PHE A 132 6.08 1.75 -20.62
CA PHE A 132 5.81 3.05 -21.22
C PHE A 132 6.98 4.04 -21.13
N SER A 133 7.80 3.94 -20.07
CA SER A 133 9.01 4.74 -19.99
C SER A 133 10.01 4.40 -21.10
N CYS A 134 10.00 3.16 -21.58
CA CYS A 134 10.88 2.67 -22.63
C CYS A 134 10.42 2.98 -24.05
N VAL A 135 9.14 3.31 -24.27
CA VAL A 135 8.59 3.57 -25.63
C VAL A 135 9.29 4.76 -26.29
N ASN A 136 9.69 5.77 -25.52
CA ASN A 136 10.36 6.96 -26.03
C ASN A 136 11.87 6.78 -26.26
N VAL A 137 12.46 5.68 -25.78
CA VAL A 137 13.88 5.38 -25.86
C VAL A 137 14.05 4.04 -26.56
N ALA A 138 14.33 4.05 -27.84
CA ALA A 138 14.41 2.85 -28.69
C ALA A 138 15.66 1.96 -28.45
N ASP A 139 16.26 2.03 -27.27
CA ASP A 139 17.45 1.24 -26.93
C ASP A 139 17.07 0.08 -25.97
N PRO A 140 17.24 -1.19 -26.41
CA PRO A 140 16.94 -2.37 -25.59
C PRO A 140 17.73 -2.43 -24.27
N HIS A 141 18.96 -1.90 -24.24
CA HIS A 141 19.79 -1.90 -23.02
C HIS A 141 19.22 -0.97 -21.95
N HIS A 142 18.60 0.12 -22.35
CA HIS A 142 18.00 1.09 -21.44
C HIS A 142 16.83 0.54 -20.62
N ILE A 143 16.12 -0.49 -21.14
CA ILE A 143 15.01 -1.13 -20.43
C ILE A 143 15.48 -1.84 -19.16
N PHE A 144 16.62 -2.52 -19.26
CA PHE A 144 17.20 -3.23 -18.13
C PHE A 144 17.65 -2.25 -17.04
N ASP A 145 18.24 -1.14 -17.42
CA ASP A 145 18.68 -0.09 -16.50
C ASP A 145 17.50 0.54 -15.76
N ILE A 146 16.41 0.86 -16.48
CA ILE A 146 15.18 1.37 -15.86
C ILE A 146 14.57 0.33 -14.91
N ALA A 147 14.51 -0.93 -15.31
CA ALA A 147 13.98 -1.99 -14.47
C ALA A 147 14.80 -2.18 -13.19
N GLN A 148 16.14 -2.17 -13.31
CA GLN A 148 17.05 -2.27 -12.19
C GLN A 148 16.97 -1.05 -11.27
N ALA A 149 16.95 0.16 -11.82
CA ALA A 149 16.78 1.40 -11.06
C ALA A 149 15.47 1.36 -10.24
N ARG A 150 14.38 0.88 -10.83
CA ARG A 150 13.09 0.76 -10.17
C ARG A 150 13.13 -0.18 -8.96
N VAL A 151 13.75 -1.35 -9.11
CA VAL A 151 13.90 -2.31 -8.01
C VAL A 151 14.78 -1.73 -6.90
N SER A 152 15.87 -1.06 -7.24
CA SER A 152 16.77 -0.41 -6.29
C SER A 152 16.07 0.70 -5.49
N GLU A 153 15.29 1.55 -6.15
CA GLU A 153 14.49 2.61 -5.51
C GLU A 153 13.48 2.06 -4.50
N VAL A 154 12.81 0.96 -4.86
CA VAL A 154 11.87 0.28 -3.97
C VAL A 154 12.57 -0.28 -2.74
N ILE A 155 13.73 -0.93 -2.91
CA ILE A 155 14.51 -1.51 -1.80
C ILE A 155 14.98 -0.39 -0.86
N ILE A 156 15.51 0.70 -1.38
CA ILE A 156 15.96 1.85 -0.58
C ILE A 156 14.79 2.45 0.21
N GLY A 157 13.63 2.64 -0.43
CA GLY A 157 12.45 3.14 0.25
C GLY A 157 12.00 2.24 1.40
N ILE A 158 12.02 0.92 1.20
CA ILE A 158 11.68 -0.07 2.23
C ILE A 158 12.70 -0.04 3.38
N LEU A 159 13.99 0.01 3.08
CA LEU A 159 15.04 0.06 4.10
C LEU A 159 14.94 1.33 4.94
N CYS A 160 14.74 2.48 4.32
CA CYS A 160 14.57 3.76 5.03
C CYS A 160 13.31 3.75 5.91
N GLY A 161 12.19 3.26 5.38
CA GLY A 161 10.94 3.13 6.14
C GLY A 161 11.08 2.19 7.33
N GLY A 162 11.70 1.04 7.13
CA GLY A 162 11.99 0.06 8.19
C GLY A 162 12.95 0.59 9.24
N LEU A 163 14.02 1.26 8.82
CA LEU A 163 15.00 1.87 9.73
C LEU A 163 14.35 2.93 10.63
N MET A 164 13.54 3.82 10.06
CA MET A 164 12.84 4.83 10.84
C MET A 164 11.83 4.23 11.81
N MET A 165 11.25 3.08 11.48
CA MET A 165 10.38 2.36 12.39
C MET A 165 11.15 1.76 13.58
N MET A 166 12.38 1.32 13.39
CA MET A 166 13.24 0.82 14.46
C MET A 166 13.76 1.93 15.39
N ILE A 167 14.07 3.10 14.81
CA ILE A 167 14.62 4.25 15.57
C ILE A 167 13.53 4.96 16.39
N LEU A 168 12.33 5.11 15.82
CA LEU A 168 11.19 5.77 16.47
C LEU A 168 10.02 4.79 16.64
N PRO A 169 10.10 3.82 17.56
CA PRO A 169 8.99 2.91 17.81
C PRO A 169 7.79 3.69 18.35
N SER A 170 6.62 3.48 17.77
CA SER A 170 5.37 4.07 18.26
C SER A 170 4.75 3.12 19.28
N THR A 171 4.86 3.47 20.55
CA THR A 171 4.25 2.68 21.65
C THR A 171 2.72 2.77 21.66
N SER A 172 2.16 3.73 20.92
CA SER A 172 0.70 3.97 20.85
C SER A 172 -0.05 2.93 20.00
N ASP A 173 0.65 2.15 19.18
CA ASP A 173 -0.02 1.34 18.14
C ASP A 173 -0.53 0.01 18.69
N SER A 174 0.17 -0.60 19.66
CA SER A 174 -0.30 -1.82 20.32
C SER A 174 -1.51 -1.56 21.22
N GLU A 175 -1.54 -0.43 21.92
CA GLU A 175 -2.67 -0.04 22.76
C GLU A 175 -3.90 0.32 21.91
N THR A 176 -3.71 1.02 20.79
CA THR A 176 -4.79 1.38 19.86
C THR A 176 -5.37 0.14 19.18
N LEU A 177 -4.53 -0.84 18.83
CA LEU A 177 -4.98 -2.13 18.29
C LEU A 177 -5.75 -2.93 19.33
N LEU A 178 -5.25 -3.04 20.56
CA LEU A 178 -5.94 -3.73 21.65
C LEU A 178 -7.29 -3.07 21.95
N GLN A 179 -7.36 -1.74 21.99
CA GLN A 179 -8.61 -1.01 22.17
C GLN A 179 -9.58 -1.22 21.00
N SER A 180 -9.07 -1.26 19.76
CA SER A 180 -9.89 -1.52 18.57
C SER A 180 -10.45 -2.94 18.55
N LEU A 181 -9.63 -3.92 18.95
CA LEU A 181 -10.05 -5.32 19.09
C LEU A 181 -11.08 -5.49 20.21
N GLN A 182 -10.85 -4.88 21.37
CA GLN A 182 -11.81 -4.90 22.48
C GLN A 182 -13.14 -4.24 22.09
N LYS A 183 -13.10 -3.11 21.37
CA LYS A 183 -14.30 -2.43 20.90
C LYS A 183 -15.06 -3.23 19.84
N SER A 184 -14.36 -3.98 19.00
CA SER A 184 -14.97 -4.89 18.04
C SER A 184 -15.59 -6.11 18.73
N GLN A 185 -14.90 -6.67 19.74
CA GLN A 185 -15.42 -7.76 20.56
C GLN A 185 -16.69 -7.36 21.32
N THR A 186 -16.71 -6.20 21.97
CA THR A 186 -17.90 -5.69 22.67
C THR A 186 -19.08 -5.48 21.72
N ARG A 187 -18.84 -4.93 20.54
CA ARG A 187 -19.91 -4.78 19.53
C ARG A 187 -20.45 -6.12 19.03
N LEU A 188 -19.58 -7.10 18.81
CA LEU A 188 -20.02 -8.45 18.40
C LEU A 188 -20.84 -9.12 19.51
N LEU A 189 -20.43 -8.97 20.78
CA LEU A 189 -21.18 -9.50 21.92
C LEU A 189 -22.53 -8.80 22.10
N GLU A 190 -22.59 -7.47 21.94
CA GLU A 190 -23.87 -6.74 21.96
C GLU A 190 -24.82 -7.19 20.84
N HIS A 191 -24.31 -7.36 19.62
CA HIS A 191 -25.11 -7.88 18.51
C HIS A 191 -25.55 -9.31 18.74
N ALA A 192 -24.69 -10.18 19.27
CA ALA A 192 -25.04 -11.55 19.62
C ALA A 192 -26.11 -11.58 20.72
N GLN A 193 -26.00 -10.75 21.76
CA GLN A 193 -27.03 -10.64 22.81
C GLN A 193 -28.37 -10.13 22.27
N LEU A 194 -28.35 -9.13 21.36
CA LEU A 194 -29.57 -8.64 20.73
C LEU A 194 -30.26 -9.71 19.87
N LEU A 195 -29.51 -10.52 19.15
CA LEU A 195 -30.03 -11.65 18.39
C LEU A 195 -30.62 -12.72 19.32
N TRP A 196 -29.92 -13.08 20.39
CA TRP A 196 -30.43 -14.05 21.39
C TRP A 196 -31.70 -13.57 22.13
N LEU A 197 -31.72 -12.30 22.54
CA LEU A 197 -32.90 -11.70 23.17
C LEU A 197 -34.06 -11.51 22.19
N GLY A 198 -33.76 -11.26 20.89
CA GLY A 198 -34.75 -11.17 19.82
C GLY A 198 -35.40 -12.51 19.51
N GLU A 199 -34.68 -13.62 19.62
CA GLU A 199 -35.20 -14.97 19.46
C GLU A 199 -36.04 -15.44 20.68
N MET A 200 -35.71 -14.95 21.88
CA MET A 200 -36.44 -15.28 23.10
C MET A 200 -37.72 -14.43 23.32
N ARG A 201 -38.04 -13.51 22.41
CA ARG A 201 -39.33 -12.84 22.49
C ARG A 201 -40.43 -13.82 22.01
N PRO A 202 -41.23 -14.41 22.90
CA PRO A 202 -42.26 -15.34 22.47
C PRO A 202 -43.23 -14.61 21.55
N ARG A 203 -43.62 -15.26 20.46
CA ARG A 203 -44.72 -14.86 19.58
C ARG A 203 -46.03 -15.03 20.34
N CYS A 204 -46.24 -14.29 21.39
CA CYS A 204 -47.47 -14.25 22.13
C CYS A 204 -48.05 -12.85 21.99
N ALA A 205 -48.96 -12.70 21.05
CA ALA A 205 -50.19 -11.95 21.09
C ALA A 205 -50.70 -11.70 19.66
N ALA A 206 -51.32 -12.69 19.08
CA ALA A 206 -52.35 -12.41 18.09
C ALA A 206 -53.56 -11.84 18.87
N PRO A 207 -54.06 -10.64 18.56
CA PRO A 207 -55.35 -10.20 19.10
C PRO A 207 -56.45 -11.03 18.45
N THR A 208 -57.11 -11.85 19.26
CA THR A 208 -58.42 -12.44 18.92
C THR A 208 -59.41 -11.29 18.72
N LYS A 209 -59.80 -11.09 17.46
CA LYS A 209 -60.99 -10.29 17.15
C LYS A 209 -62.19 -11.09 17.59
N GLY A 210 -62.93 -10.62 18.64
CA GLY A 210 -64.26 -10.85 18.88
C GLY A 210 -65.10 -9.77 18.21
#